data_b477e3188617947400da8ebaeea42922
#
_entry.id   b477e3188617947400da8ebaeea42922
#
_cell.length_a   1.000
_cell.length_b   1.000
_cell.length_c   1.000
_cell.angle_alpha   90.00
_cell.angle_beta   90.00
_cell.angle_gamma   90.00
#
_symmetry.space_group_name_H-M   'P 1'
#
loop_
_entity.id
_entity.type
_entity.pdbx_description
1 polymer ?
#
loop_
_entity_poly.entity_id
_entity_poly.type
_entity_poly.pdbx_seq_one_letter_code
_entity_poly.pdbx_strand_id
1 'polypeptide(L)'
;SDWSSDVCSSDLAARKRMIEAGVPVVPGSETGIDDISAATQYAEEIGFPVLIKAAAGGGGKGMRIVRKADEMKNAVRMAQNEARSAFGDERIYIEKYLERPRHIEIQIMADTHGNVVHLGERECSIQRRHQKVIEETPSPVVDDKLRQRMGETAVRAAKAANYVNAGTVEFLLDQFKNF
;
A
#
# COMPACT_ATOMS: atom_id res chain seq x y z
N SER A 1 -21.65 -13.07 4.32
CA SER A 1 -20.65 -13.33 5.36
C SER A 1 -19.73 -12.12 5.40
N ASP A 2 -19.78 -11.49 6.52
CA ASP A 2 -19.09 -10.26 6.83
C ASP A 2 -17.58 -10.37 6.54
N TRP A 3 -17.17 -9.87 5.43
CA TRP A 3 -15.90 -9.23 5.30
C TRP A 3 -16.01 -7.99 6.17
N SER A 4 -16.10 -8.30 7.47
CA SER A 4 -16.40 -7.28 8.44
C SER A 4 -15.27 -6.27 8.40
N SER A 5 -15.70 -5.12 8.28
CA SER A 5 -15.22 -3.80 8.70
C SER A 5 -13.84 -3.69 9.36
N ASP A 6 -13.32 -4.72 10.02
CA ASP A 6 -12.10 -4.61 10.82
C ASP A 6 -10.79 -4.78 10.03
N VAL A 7 -10.81 -5.48 8.88
CA VAL A 7 -9.61 -5.66 8.04
C VAL A 7 -9.47 -4.54 6.99
N CYS A 8 -10.60 -3.92 6.62
CA CYS A 8 -10.64 -2.82 5.65
C CYS A 8 -10.91 -1.46 6.31
N SER A 9 -10.91 -1.36 7.63
CA SER A 9 -11.24 -0.12 8.34
C SER A 9 -10.15 0.96 8.20
N SER A 10 -8.90 0.57 7.93
CA SER A 10 -7.84 1.53 7.60
C SER A 10 -6.67 0.85 6.86
N ASP A 11 -5.99 1.61 6.03
CA ASP A 11 -4.74 1.19 5.35
C ASP A 11 -3.68 0.75 6.37
N LEU A 12 -3.64 1.37 7.54
CA LEU A 12 -2.68 1.06 8.60
C LEU A 12 -2.91 -0.33 9.22
N ALA A 13 -4.18 -0.71 9.46
CA ALA A 13 -4.51 -2.03 9.97
C ALA A 13 -4.18 -3.14 8.95
N ALA A 14 -4.50 -2.91 7.69
CA ALA A 14 -4.15 -3.81 6.59
C ALA A 14 -2.63 -3.99 6.49
N ARG A 15 -1.87 -2.90 6.57
CA ARG A 15 -0.41 -2.89 6.57
C ARG A 15 0.17 -3.76 7.70
N LYS A 16 -0.28 -3.56 8.93
CA LYS A 16 0.16 -4.34 10.09
C LYS A 16 -0.05 -5.84 9.87
N ARG A 17 -1.23 -6.22 9.37
CA ARG A 17 -1.54 -7.63 9.08
C ARG A 17 -0.63 -8.22 8.00
N MET A 18 -0.26 -7.43 6.98
CA MET A 18 0.68 -7.88 5.96
C MET A 18 2.09 -8.08 6.51
N ILE A 19 2.57 -7.19 7.37
CA ILE A 19 3.86 -7.33 8.06
C ILE A 19 3.90 -8.61 8.91
N GLU A 20 2.86 -8.85 9.72
CA GLU A 20 2.73 -10.06 10.54
C GLU A 20 2.72 -11.35 9.70
N ALA A 21 2.21 -11.29 8.49
CA ALA A 21 2.19 -12.40 7.54
C ALA A 21 3.50 -12.55 6.73
N GLY A 22 4.52 -11.74 6.98
CA GLY A 22 5.77 -11.73 6.22
C GLY A 22 5.61 -11.28 4.77
N VAL A 23 4.58 -10.48 4.48
CA VAL A 23 4.37 -9.85 3.17
C VAL A 23 5.14 -8.54 3.15
N PRO A 24 5.98 -8.29 2.13
CA PRO A 24 6.66 -7.00 1.98
C PRO A 24 5.66 -5.86 1.90
N VAL A 25 6.00 -4.75 2.54
CA VAL A 25 5.22 -3.50 2.45
C VAL A 25 6.16 -2.33 2.20
N VAL A 26 5.65 -1.27 1.61
CA VAL A 26 6.44 -0.03 1.44
C VAL A 26 6.94 0.43 2.81
N PRO A 27 8.24 0.78 3.00
CA PRO A 27 8.73 1.28 4.29
C PRO A 27 7.87 2.42 4.83
N GLY A 28 7.50 2.38 6.11
CA GLY A 28 6.60 3.38 6.68
C GLY A 28 6.28 3.09 8.15
N SER A 29 5.64 4.05 8.83
CA SER A 29 5.28 3.92 10.23
C SER A 29 4.26 2.79 10.47
N GLU A 30 4.40 2.09 11.58
CA GLU A 30 3.52 0.98 11.96
C GLU A 30 2.32 1.46 12.78
N THR A 31 2.40 2.67 13.31
CA THR A 31 1.35 3.30 14.11
C THR A 31 0.98 4.66 13.57
N GLY A 32 -0.20 5.14 13.96
CA GLY A 32 -0.59 6.52 13.69
C GLY A 32 0.28 7.50 14.48
N ILE A 33 0.59 8.62 13.86
CA ILE A 33 1.40 9.72 14.43
C ILE A 33 0.50 10.96 14.54
N ASP A 34 0.48 11.59 15.69
CA ASP A 34 -0.27 12.82 15.97
C ASP A 34 0.67 14.03 16.16
N ASP A 35 1.92 13.79 16.56
CA ASP A 35 2.92 14.84 16.76
C ASP A 35 3.74 15.17 15.51
N ILE A 36 3.85 16.46 15.18
CA ILE A 36 4.58 16.94 14.00
C ILE A 36 6.10 16.66 14.11
N SER A 37 6.65 16.76 15.31
CA SER A 37 8.09 16.54 15.52
C SER A 37 8.44 15.07 15.29
N ALA A 38 7.65 14.16 15.87
CA ALA A 38 7.79 12.72 15.66
C ALA A 38 7.62 12.34 14.19
N ALA A 39 6.63 12.95 13.50
CA ALA A 39 6.42 12.75 12.08
C ALA A 39 7.62 13.21 11.24
N THR A 40 8.23 14.35 11.59
CA THR A 40 9.39 14.88 10.87
C THR A 40 10.61 14.00 11.08
N GLN A 41 10.88 13.63 12.33
CA GLN A 41 11.99 12.73 12.66
C GLN A 41 11.87 11.39 11.91
N TYR A 42 10.69 10.78 11.93
CA TYR A 42 10.47 9.51 11.22
C TYR A 42 10.67 9.66 9.70
N ALA A 43 10.21 10.77 9.11
CA ALA A 43 10.42 11.04 7.69
C ALA A 43 11.91 11.22 7.33
N GLU A 44 12.71 11.80 8.23
CA GLU A 44 14.16 11.91 8.07
C GLU A 44 14.85 10.53 8.16
N GLU A 45 14.39 9.66 9.06
CA GLU A 45 14.92 8.29 9.21
C GLU A 45 14.70 7.43 7.98
N ILE A 46 13.49 7.43 7.38
CA ILE A 46 13.21 6.67 6.16
C ILE A 46 13.67 7.38 4.88
N GLY A 47 14.05 8.66 5.00
CA GLY A 47 14.53 9.50 3.91
C GLY A 47 13.42 10.03 2.99
N PHE A 48 13.56 11.29 2.54
CA PHE A 48 12.65 11.90 1.58
C PHE A 48 12.85 11.34 0.15
N PRO A 49 11.83 11.42 -0.72
CA PRO A 49 10.47 11.89 -0.46
C PRO A 49 9.64 10.89 0.35
N VAL A 50 8.63 11.40 1.08
CA VAL A 50 7.68 10.60 1.84
C VAL A 50 6.24 10.90 1.44
N LEU A 51 5.33 9.99 1.73
CA LEU A 51 3.89 10.12 1.55
C LEU A 51 3.21 10.12 2.92
N ILE A 52 2.48 11.18 3.23
CA ILE A 52 1.64 11.27 4.43
C ILE A 52 0.24 10.81 4.06
N LYS A 53 -0.37 9.98 4.90
CA LYS A 53 -1.74 9.45 4.74
C LYS A 53 -2.50 9.54 6.06
N ALA A 54 -3.84 9.65 6.00
CA ALA A 54 -4.70 9.54 7.17
C ALA A 54 -4.68 8.10 7.71
N ALA A 55 -4.50 7.93 9.02
CA ALA A 55 -4.43 6.60 9.65
C ALA A 55 -5.77 5.86 9.62
N ALA A 56 -6.88 6.57 9.75
CA ALA A 56 -8.23 6.03 9.66
C ALA A 56 -8.81 6.06 8.24
N GLY A 57 -8.00 6.49 7.25
CA GLY A 57 -8.44 6.68 5.87
C GLY A 57 -8.06 5.52 4.95
N GLY A 58 -8.65 5.57 3.77
CA GLY A 58 -8.34 4.74 2.61
C GLY A 58 -8.72 5.48 1.32
N GLY A 59 -8.37 4.91 0.16
CA GLY A 59 -8.79 5.45 -1.12
C GLY A 59 -8.15 6.78 -1.54
N GLY A 60 -7.04 7.17 -0.92
CA GLY A 60 -6.23 8.31 -1.36
C GLY A 60 -6.66 9.69 -0.85
N LYS A 61 -7.66 9.80 0.01
CA LYS A 61 -8.00 11.07 0.67
C LYS A 61 -6.96 11.42 1.73
N GLY A 62 -6.58 12.70 1.78
CA GLY A 62 -5.57 13.18 2.74
C GLY A 62 -4.13 12.81 2.41
N MET A 63 -3.85 12.26 1.23
CA MET A 63 -2.49 11.93 0.80
C MET A 63 -1.71 13.18 0.40
N ARG A 64 -0.47 13.31 0.92
CA ARG A 64 0.44 14.40 0.58
C ARG A 64 1.87 13.90 0.40
N ILE A 65 2.45 14.23 -0.74
CA ILE A 65 3.87 13.97 -1.01
C ILE A 65 4.68 15.12 -0.40
N VAL A 66 5.67 14.78 0.40
CA VAL A 66 6.63 15.70 1.01
C VAL A 66 8.02 15.37 0.51
N ARG A 67 8.70 16.34 -0.07
CA ARG A 67 10.00 16.12 -0.71
C ARG A 67 11.18 16.51 0.16
N LYS A 68 10.96 17.33 1.20
CA LYS A 68 12.00 17.82 2.11
C LYS A 68 11.43 18.23 3.47
N ALA A 69 12.29 18.27 4.46
CA ALA A 69 11.92 18.47 5.87
C ALA A 69 11.18 19.78 6.14
N ASP A 70 11.53 20.87 5.45
CA ASP A 70 10.90 22.18 5.64
C ASP A 70 9.41 22.22 5.24
N GLU A 71 8.96 21.28 4.42
CA GLU A 71 7.56 21.12 4.01
C GLU A 71 6.71 20.37 5.04
N MET A 72 7.35 19.56 5.93
CA MET A 72 6.66 18.62 6.83
C MET A 72 5.60 19.29 7.69
N LYS A 73 5.94 20.39 8.36
CA LYS A 73 5.02 21.07 9.29
C LYS A 73 3.69 21.44 8.65
N ASN A 74 3.73 21.99 7.45
CA ASN A 74 2.52 22.39 6.73
C ASN A 74 1.76 21.18 6.20
N ALA A 75 2.47 20.20 5.63
CA ALA A 75 1.89 19.00 5.08
C ALA A 75 1.17 18.16 6.15
N VAL A 76 1.80 17.97 7.33
CA VAL A 76 1.20 17.25 8.46
C VAL A 76 -0.08 17.94 8.93
N ARG A 77 -0.03 19.26 9.21
CA ARG A 77 -1.22 20.02 9.64
C ARG A 77 -2.39 19.93 8.66
N MET A 78 -2.09 20.03 7.37
CA MET A 78 -3.12 19.94 6.34
C MET A 78 -3.71 18.52 6.27
N ALA A 79 -2.86 17.49 6.36
CA ALA A 79 -3.31 16.09 6.36
C ALA A 79 -4.15 15.78 7.60
N GLN A 80 -3.74 16.24 8.79
CA GLN A 80 -4.47 16.07 10.04
C GLN A 80 -5.86 16.75 10.01
N ASN A 81 -5.93 17.98 9.52
CA ASN A 81 -7.21 18.70 9.41
C ASN A 81 -8.17 17.98 8.44
N GLU A 82 -7.66 17.49 7.33
CA GLU A 82 -8.45 16.73 6.36
C GLU A 82 -8.89 15.37 6.93
N ALA A 83 -8.00 14.67 7.61
CA ALA A 83 -8.30 13.40 8.28
C ALA A 83 -9.37 13.58 9.38
N ARG A 84 -9.24 14.60 10.21
CA ARG A 84 -10.23 14.94 11.25
C ARG A 84 -11.59 15.25 10.64
N SER A 85 -11.62 16.03 9.56
CA SER A 85 -12.87 16.40 8.89
C SER A 85 -13.55 15.23 8.19
N ALA A 86 -12.76 14.34 7.57
CA ALA A 86 -13.29 13.24 6.77
C ALA A 86 -13.60 11.98 7.59
N PHE A 87 -12.82 11.71 8.64
CA PHE A 87 -12.83 10.44 9.37
C PHE A 87 -13.03 10.59 10.88
N GLY A 88 -12.99 11.82 11.43
CA GLY A 88 -13.06 12.06 12.88
C GLY A 88 -11.79 11.70 13.65
N ASP A 89 -10.74 11.29 12.97
CA ASP A 89 -9.44 10.92 13.53
C ASP A 89 -8.33 11.68 12.79
N GLU A 90 -7.55 12.46 13.54
CA GLU A 90 -6.49 13.30 12.98
C GLU A 90 -5.14 12.59 12.81
N ARG A 91 -5.00 11.37 13.33
CA ARG A 91 -3.76 10.63 13.21
C ARG A 91 -3.43 10.38 11.75
N ILE A 92 -2.15 10.57 11.44
CA ILE A 92 -1.56 10.29 10.13
C ILE A 92 -0.59 9.14 10.25
N TYR A 93 -0.20 8.55 9.13
CA TYR A 93 0.96 7.69 9.02
C TYR A 93 1.81 8.09 7.83
N ILE A 94 3.06 7.67 7.83
CA ILE A 94 4.06 8.07 6.84
C ILE A 94 4.59 6.83 6.15
N GLU A 95 4.69 6.90 4.83
CA GLU A 95 5.32 5.87 4.00
C GLU A 95 6.41 6.48 3.12
N LYS A 96 7.38 5.67 2.73
CA LYS A 96 8.32 6.04 1.67
C LYS A 96 7.56 6.31 0.38
N TYR A 97 7.77 7.47 -0.23
CA TYR A 97 7.22 7.73 -1.56
C TYR A 97 8.11 7.09 -2.62
N LEU A 98 7.57 6.16 -3.37
CA LEU A 98 8.26 5.53 -4.50
C LEU A 98 8.05 6.39 -5.75
N GLU A 99 9.16 6.87 -6.34
CA GLU A 99 9.09 7.67 -7.55
C GLU A 99 8.93 6.77 -8.78
N ARG A 100 7.85 6.98 -9.53
CA ARG A 100 7.54 6.25 -10.77
C ARG A 100 7.63 4.72 -10.63
N PRO A 101 6.98 4.11 -9.61
CA PRO A 101 6.94 2.67 -9.51
C PRO A 101 6.14 2.08 -10.66
N ARG A 102 6.40 0.81 -10.97
CA ARG A 102 5.50 0.02 -11.79
C ARG A 102 4.36 -0.51 -10.93
N HIS A 103 3.15 -0.49 -11.45
CA HIS A 103 1.98 -1.10 -10.83
C HIS A 103 1.80 -2.50 -11.41
N ILE A 104 2.09 -3.50 -10.63
CA ILE A 104 1.95 -4.91 -11.00
C ILE A 104 0.86 -5.51 -10.12
N GLU A 105 -0.13 -6.14 -10.72
CA GLU A 105 -1.13 -6.87 -9.95
C GLU A 105 -1.05 -8.37 -10.24
N ILE A 106 -1.21 -9.17 -9.20
CA ILE A 106 -1.28 -10.62 -9.28
C ILE A 106 -2.73 -11.04 -9.16
N GLN A 107 -3.23 -11.77 -10.15
CA GLN A 107 -4.55 -12.39 -10.07
C GLN A 107 -4.50 -13.58 -9.12
N ILE A 108 -5.40 -13.63 -8.15
CA ILE A 108 -5.57 -14.75 -7.24
C ILE A 108 -6.96 -15.37 -7.35
N MET A 109 -7.05 -16.65 -7.00
CA MET A 109 -8.30 -17.35 -6.76
C MET A 109 -8.18 -18.14 -5.47
N ALA A 110 -9.22 -18.07 -4.64
CA ALA A 110 -9.29 -18.76 -3.35
C ALA A 110 -10.66 -19.41 -3.15
N ASP A 111 -10.65 -20.61 -2.60
CA ASP A 111 -11.88 -21.34 -2.24
C ASP A 111 -12.18 -21.23 -0.73
N THR A 112 -13.31 -21.80 -0.34
CA THR A 112 -13.73 -21.85 1.06
C THR A 112 -13.00 -22.91 1.90
N HIS A 113 -12.14 -23.72 1.28
CA HIS A 113 -11.37 -24.78 1.92
C HIS A 113 -9.92 -24.36 2.24
N GLY A 114 -9.57 -23.09 1.96
CA GLY A 114 -8.24 -22.53 2.21
C GLY A 114 -7.23 -22.76 1.08
N ASN A 115 -7.65 -23.28 -0.07
CA ASN A 115 -6.78 -23.33 -1.24
C ASN A 115 -6.72 -21.96 -1.89
N VAL A 116 -5.51 -21.48 -2.17
CA VAL A 116 -5.23 -20.22 -2.83
C VAL A 116 -4.20 -20.43 -3.91
N VAL A 117 -4.49 -19.98 -5.12
CA VAL A 117 -3.59 -20.03 -6.27
C VAL A 117 -3.45 -18.63 -6.88
N HIS A 118 -2.34 -18.39 -7.58
CA HIS A 118 -2.16 -17.22 -8.41
C HIS A 118 -2.13 -17.59 -9.90
N LEU A 119 -2.58 -16.70 -10.76
CA LEU A 119 -2.69 -16.90 -12.21
C LEU A 119 -1.72 -16.00 -13.01
N GLY A 120 -0.67 -15.53 -12.36
CA GLY A 120 0.29 -14.61 -12.97
C GLY A 120 -0.08 -13.14 -12.76
N GLU A 121 0.68 -12.27 -13.43
CA GLU A 121 0.58 -10.82 -13.27
C GLU A 121 -0.07 -10.11 -14.45
N ARG A 122 -0.51 -8.88 -14.16
CA ARG A 122 -0.81 -7.83 -15.14
C ARG A 122 0.03 -6.59 -14.82
N GLU A 123 0.56 -5.96 -15.85
CA GLU A 123 1.21 -4.66 -15.80
C GLU A 123 0.13 -3.57 -15.94
N CYS A 124 -0.04 -2.74 -14.93
CA CYS A 124 -1.09 -1.73 -14.85
C CYS A 124 -0.55 -0.31 -14.65
N SER A 125 0.69 -0.04 -15.06
CA SER A 125 1.35 1.25 -14.83
C SER A 125 0.80 2.39 -15.68
N ILE A 126 0.13 2.10 -16.80
CA ILE A 126 -0.48 3.14 -17.65
C ILE A 126 -1.82 3.53 -17.06
N GLN A 127 -1.79 4.61 -16.29
CA GLN A 127 -2.93 5.10 -15.53
C GLN A 127 -3.21 6.58 -15.84
N ARG A 128 -4.49 6.96 -15.74
CA ARG A 128 -4.93 8.36 -15.77
C ARG A 128 -5.61 8.69 -14.45
N ARG A 129 -5.03 9.58 -13.67
CA ARG A 129 -5.56 9.97 -12.35
C ARG A 129 -5.85 8.77 -11.45
N HIS A 130 -4.88 7.84 -11.37
CA HIS A 130 -4.97 6.56 -10.63
C HIS A 130 -6.00 5.55 -11.18
N GLN A 131 -6.55 5.78 -12.36
CA GLN A 131 -7.41 4.83 -13.05
C GLN A 131 -6.59 4.08 -14.10
N LYS A 132 -6.61 2.75 -14.06
CA LYS A 132 -5.97 1.87 -15.04
C LYS A 132 -6.59 2.11 -16.42
N VAL A 133 -5.76 2.33 -17.43
CA VAL A 133 -6.21 2.62 -18.82
C VAL A 133 -5.78 1.50 -19.75
N ILE A 134 -4.55 1.01 -19.59
CA ILE A 134 -4.01 -0.11 -20.37
C ILE A 134 -3.42 -1.11 -19.39
N GLU A 135 -3.77 -2.36 -19.59
CA GLU A 135 -3.21 -3.50 -18.87
C GLU A 135 -2.63 -4.47 -19.89
N GLU A 136 -1.48 -5.03 -19.57
CA GLU A 136 -0.83 -6.02 -20.43
C GLU A 136 -0.31 -7.21 -19.62
N THR A 137 -0.30 -8.37 -20.24
CA THR A 137 0.29 -9.59 -19.67
C THR A 137 1.00 -10.39 -20.77
N PRO A 138 2.21 -10.94 -20.49
CA PRO A 138 2.99 -10.75 -19.27
C PRO A 138 3.59 -9.34 -19.18
N SER A 139 3.97 -8.91 -17.96
CA SER A 139 4.68 -7.64 -17.77
C SER A 139 6.07 -7.69 -18.42
N PRO A 140 6.47 -6.67 -19.19
CA PRO A 140 7.79 -6.63 -19.86
C PRO A 140 8.97 -6.51 -18.89
N VAL A 141 8.71 -6.20 -17.60
CA VAL A 141 9.77 -6.02 -16.58
C VAL A 141 9.83 -7.16 -15.57
N VAL A 142 8.85 -8.05 -15.56
CA VAL A 142 8.76 -9.20 -14.65
C VAL A 142 9.29 -10.45 -15.31
N ASP A 143 10.47 -10.90 -14.87
CA ASP A 143 11.02 -12.21 -15.26
C ASP A 143 10.35 -13.36 -14.46
N ASP A 144 10.61 -14.60 -14.85
CA ASP A 144 9.97 -15.78 -14.24
C ASP A 144 10.26 -15.90 -12.75
N LYS A 145 11.48 -15.54 -12.31
CA LYS A 145 11.87 -15.57 -10.89
C LYS A 145 11.11 -14.53 -10.08
N LEU A 146 10.97 -13.34 -10.61
CA LEU A 146 10.20 -12.27 -9.95
C LEU A 146 8.71 -12.59 -9.93
N ARG A 147 8.16 -13.13 -11.03
CA ARG A 147 6.78 -13.61 -11.12
C ARG A 147 6.45 -14.63 -10.04
N GLN A 148 7.34 -15.62 -9.87
CA GLN A 148 7.19 -16.63 -8.83
C GLN A 148 7.15 -15.98 -7.44
N ARG A 149 8.12 -15.12 -7.13
CA ARG A 149 8.19 -14.45 -5.81
C ARG A 149 6.95 -13.58 -5.53
N MET A 150 6.51 -12.81 -6.51
CA MET A 150 5.31 -11.96 -6.38
C MET A 150 4.05 -12.82 -6.22
N GLY A 151 3.93 -13.88 -7.00
CA GLY A 151 2.81 -14.83 -6.92
C GLY A 151 2.71 -15.51 -5.56
N GLU A 152 3.82 -16.04 -5.04
CA GLU A 152 3.88 -16.63 -3.69
C GLU A 152 3.54 -15.62 -2.61
N THR A 153 3.97 -14.37 -2.78
CA THR A 153 3.67 -13.28 -1.86
C THR A 153 2.18 -12.92 -1.88
N ALA A 154 1.58 -12.86 -3.07
CA ALA A 154 0.14 -12.64 -3.21
C ALA A 154 -0.69 -13.75 -2.57
N VAL A 155 -0.27 -15.02 -2.71
CA VAL A 155 -0.91 -16.16 -2.04
C VAL A 155 -0.81 -16.04 -0.52
N ARG A 156 0.36 -15.64 0.02
CA ARG A 156 0.51 -15.39 1.47
C ARG A 156 -0.42 -14.28 1.96
N ALA A 157 -0.47 -13.17 1.22
CA ALA A 157 -1.35 -12.05 1.55
C ALA A 157 -2.83 -12.47 1.59
N ALA A 158 -3.28 -13.20 0.57
CA ALA A 158 -4.65 -13.71 0.49
C ALA A 158 -4.99 -14.67 1.63
N LYS A 159 -4.07 -15.60 1.98
CA LYS A 159 -4.25 -16.52 3.12
C LYS A 159 -4.31 -15.75 4.44
N ALA A 160 -3.44 -14.78 4.66
CA ALA A 160 -3.44 -13.95 5.86
C ALA A 160 -4.75 -13.16 6.03
N ALA A 161 -5.36 -12.76 4.91
CA ALA A 161 -6.64 -12.07 4.89
C ALA A 161 -7.86 -13.02 4.94
N ASN A 162 -7.68 -14.35 4.95
CA ASN A 162 -8.75 -15.33 4.79
C ASN A 162 -9.61 -15.05 3.54
N TYR A 163 -8.95 -14.64 2.45
CA TYR A 163 -9.65 -14.26 1.23
C TYR A 163 -10.31 -15.45 0.57
N VAL A 164 -11.50 -15.25 0.05
CA VAL A 164 -12.27 -16.23 -0.74
C VAL A 164 -12.78 -15.53 -1.99
N ASN A 165 -12.76 -16.23 -3.11
CA ASN A 165 -13.20 -15.79 -4.44
C ASN A 165 -12.02 -15.34 -5.34
N ALA A 166 -12.33 -14.78 -6.49
CA ALA A 166 -11.36 -14.17 -7.41
C ALA A 166 -11.04 -12.74 -6.95
N GLY A 167 -9.76 -12.38 -7.01
CA GLY A 167 -9.32 -11.03 -6.64
C GLY A 167 -7.91 -10.74 -7.14
N THR A 168 -7.41 -9.57 -6.79
CA THR A 168 -6.06 -9.14 -7.15
C THR A 168 -5.29 -8.66 -5.92
N VAL A 169 -3.98 -8.84 -5.96
CA VAL A 169 -3.03 -8.20 -5.03
C VAL A 169 -2.15 -7.27 -5.85
N GLU A 170 -2.22 -5.97 -5.54
CA GLU A 170 -1.44 -4.95 -6.22
C GLU A 170 -0.10 -4.74 -5.52
N PHE A 171 0.95 -4.62 -6.33
CA PHE A 171 2.31 -4.33 -5.90
C PHE A 171 2.86 -3.09 -6.58
N LEU A 172 3.67 -2.35 -5.84
CA LEU A 172 4.52 -1.30 -6.39
C LEU A 172 5.92 -1.88 -6.59
N LEU A 173 6.35 -1.98 -7.83
CA LEU A 173 7.66 -2.49 -8.19
C LEU A 173 8.61 -1.32 -8.50
N ASP A 174 9.72 -1.22 -7.77
CA ASP A 174 10.73 -0.20 -8.01
C ASP A 174 11.70 -0.58 -9.16
N GLN A 175 12.58 0.36 -9.53
CA GLN A 175 13.59 0.15 -10.57
C GLN A 175 14.64 -0.91 -10.21
N PHE A 176 14.75 -1.29 -8.95
CA PHE A 176 15.67 -2.31 -8.45
C PHE A 176 15.00 -3.68 -8.28
N LYS A 177 13.75 -3.81 -8.73
CA LYS A 177 12.91 -5.01 -8.61
C LYS A 177 12.58 -5.40 -7.15
N ASN A 178 12.52 -4.40 -6.23
CA ASN A 178 11.89 -4.55 -4.94
C ASN A 178 10.40 -4.28 -5.06
N PHE A 179 9.58 -4.98 -4.28
CA PHE A 179 8.13 -4.86 -4.29
C PHE A 179 7.53 -5.08 -2.89
#